data_874dc4728c6dc8c70a608180a1fdc03c
#
_entry.id   874dc4728c6dc8c70a608180a1fdc03c
#
_cell.length_a   1.000
_cell.length_b   1.000
_cell.length_c   1.000
_cell.angle_alpha   90.00
_cell.angle_beta   90.00
_cell.angle_gamma   90.00
#
_symmetry.space_group_name_H-M   'P 1'
#
loop_
_entity.id
_entity.type
_entity.pdbx_description
1 polymer ?
#
loop_
_entity_poly.entity_id
_entity_poly.type
_entity_poly.pdbx_seq_one_letter_code
_entity_poly.pdbx_strand_id
1 'polypeptide(L)'
;MKSGTLEKKVDASSRQVAVPLTIIMLATASLHAAVDISSADAQRIGKRIWQNECGGTISGLTSWNVGENFASLGIGHFIWYPKGQRGPFDESFPKLIRFVSAHGAKLPQFLLPGHDTFCPWNSRVEFQQAVDSPKMKQLRQFLVDTIDLQTQFLIARLQDALPKMMAQASDRENVQRQFDRVASNAQGCYALVDYVNFKGEGTLPTERYHGEGWGLLQVLENMHGAQSALDEFAASAKTVLRRRVANSPPERGEARWLSGWLARVDGYAK
;
A
#
# COMPACT_ATOMS: atom_id res chain seq x y z
N MET A 1 -42.57 -51.40 -76.43
CA MET A 1 -41.47 -50.44 -76.66
C MET A 1 -41.44 -49.42 -75.57
N LYS A 2 -40.47 -49.46 -74.71
CA LYS A 2 -39.76 -48.44 -73.89
C LYS A 2 -39.10 -49.11 -72.75
N SER A 3 -37.80 -49.18 -72.87
CA SER A 3 -36.84 -49.56 -71.85
C SER A 3 -36.83 -48.55 -70.69
N GLY A 4 -36.87 -49.01 -69.44
CA GLY A 4 -36.73 -48.22 -68.28
C GLY A 4 -35.62 -48.80 -67.37
N THR A 5 -34.50 -48.13 -67.37
CA THR A 5 -33.30 -48.50 -66.63
C THR A 5 -33.49 -48.09 -65.20
N LEU A 6 -33.27 -48.98 -64.24
CA LEU A 6 -33.25 -48.74 -62.81
C LEU A 6 -31.83 -48.30 -62.38
N GLU A 7 -31.69 -47.09 -61.96
CA GLU A 7 -30.47 -46.59 -61.26
C GLU A 7 -30.60 -46.86 -59.76
N LYS A 8 -29.63 -47.62 -59.20
CA LYS A 8 -29.45 -47.80 -57.74
C LYS A 8 -28.73 -46.58 -57.20
N LYS A 9 -29.44 -45.84 -56.33
CA LYS A 9 -28.82 -44.85 -55.43
C LYS A 9 -28.08 -45.57 -54.28
N VAL A 10 -26.78 -45.34 -54.19
CA VAL A 10 -25.96 -45.72 -53.02
C VAL A 10 -25.95 -44.54 -52.06
N ASP A 11 -26.50 -44.77 -50.89
CA ASP A 11 -26.57 -43.82 -49.80
C ASP A 11 -25.31 -43.96 -48.96
N ALA A 12 -24.37 -42.99 -49.04
CA ALA A 12 -23.15 -42.94 -48.26
C ALA A 12 -23.36 -42.01 -47.05
N SER A 13 -23.91 -42.56 -45.98
CA SER A 13 -24.00 -41.83 -44.70
C SER A 13 -22.64 -41.83 -44.01
N SER A 14 -21.87 -40.75 -44.18
CA SER A 14 -20.65 -40.47 -43.42
C SER A 14 -21.03 -39.86 -42.06
N ARG A 15 -21.04 -40.67 -41.01
CA ARG A 15 -21.14 -40.21 -39.61
C ARG A 15 -19.85 -39.51 -39.22
N GLN A 16 -19.87 -38.19 -39.18
CA GLN A 16 -18.82 -37.39 -38.53
C GLN A 16 -18.95 -37.53 -36.98
N VAL A 17 -17.97 -38.19 -36.36
CA VAL A 17 -17.83 -38.25 -34.92
C VAL A 17 -17.17 -36.94 -34.47
N ALA A 18 -17.95 -36.04 -33.90
CA ALA A 18 -17.42 -34.83 -33.27
C ALA A 18 -16.79 -35.22 -31.93
N VAL A 19 -15.49 -35.12 -31.82
CA VAL A 19 -14.76 -35.25 -30.55
C VAL A 19 -14.84 -33.87 -29.86
N PRO A 20 -15.42 -33.79 -28.63
CA PRO A 20 -15.43 -32.53 -27.89
C PRO A 20 -14.02 -32.23 -27.41
N LEU A 21 -13.45 -31.13 -27.88
CA LEU A 21 -12.21 -30.59 -27.37
C LEU A 21 -12.49 -29.93 -26.00
N THR A 22 -12.30 -30.67 -24.92
CA THR A 22 -12.41 -30.13 -23.56
C THR A 22 -11.17 -29.30 -23.29
N ILE A 23 -11.29 -27.97 -23.44
CA ILE A 23 -10.25 -27.03 -23.01
C ILE A 23 -10.28 -27.01 -21.47
N ILE A 24 -9.35 -27.73 -20.85
CA ILE A 24 -9.07 -27.60 -19.42
C ILE A 24 -8.33 -26.28 -19.24
N MET A 25 -9.05 -25.21 -18.87
CA MET A 25 -8.45 -24.00 -18.32
C MET A 25 -7.84 -24.38 -16.96
N LEU A 26 -6.55 -24.64 -16.92
CA LEU A 26 -5.79 -24.62 -15.69
C LEU A 26 -5.77 -23.16 -15.22
N ALA A 27 -6.68 -22.84 -14.29
CA ALA A 27 -6.57 -21.63 -13.49
C ALA A 27 -5.32 -21.81 -12.62
N THR A 28 -4.19 -21.24 -13.07
CA THR A 28 -3.03 -21.04 -12.20
C THR A 28 -3.46 -20.02 -11.15
N ALA A 29 -3.97 -20.52 -10.01
CA ALA A 29 -4.06 -19.71 -8.81
C ALA A 29 -2.62 -19.31 -8.48
N SER A 30 -2.25 -18.06 -8.79
CA SER A 30 -1.04 -17.47 -8.24
C SER A 30 -1.23 -17.46 -6.74
N LEU A 31 -0.62 -18.42 -6.03
CA LEU A 31 -0.41 -18.30 -4.60
C LEU A 31 0.46 -17.05 -4.41
N HIS A 32 -0.19 -15.90 -4.22
CA HIS A 32 0.48 -14.76 -3.63
C HIS A 32 0.83 -15.22 -2.22
N ALA A 33 2.12 -15.33 -1.94
CA ALA A 33 2.56 -15.58 -0.58
C ALA A 33 2.00 -14.43 0.28
N ALA A 34 0.97 -14.74 1.05
CA ALA A 34 0.47 -13.82 2.05
C ALA A 34 1.65 -13.54 2.97
N VAL A 35 1.92 -12.27 3.25
CA VAL A 35 2.91 -11.90 4.26
C VAL A 35 2.39 -12.44 5.59
N ASP A 36 2.85 -13.62 5.97
CA ASP A 36 2.41 -14.29 7.21
C ASP A 36 3.19 -13.68 8.37
N ILE A 37 2.51 -12.83 9.12
CA ILE A 37 3.07 -12.13 10.27
C ILE A 37 2.34 -12.59 11.53
N SER A 38 3.08 -13.11 12.50
CA SER A 38 2.51 -13.44 13.80
C SER A 38 1.90 -12.19 14.49
N SER A 39 0.88 -12.37 15.33
CA SER A 39 0.29 -11.26 16.10
C SER A 39 1.35 -10.50 16.92
N ALA A 40 2.34 -11.20 17.47
CA ALA A 40 3.43 -10.58 18.23
C ALA A 40 4.33 -9.73 17.33
N ASP A 41 4.59 -10.17 16.10
CA ASP A 41 5.36 -9.40 15.11
C ASP A 41 4.57 -8.18 14.63
N ALA A 42 3.29 -8.33 14.35
CA ALA A 42 2.42 -7.22 13.97
C ALA A 42 2.42 -6.13 15.06
N GLN A 43 2.33 -6.50 16.34
CA GLN A 43 2.43 -5.55 17.44
C GLN A 43 3.78 -4.85 17.51
N ARG A 44 4.90 -5.57 17.29
CA ARG A 44 6.24 -4.97 17.22
C ARG A 44 6.36 -3.98 16.06
N ILE A 45 5.85 -4.35 14.90
CA ILE A 45 5.81 -3.47 13.72
C ILE A 45 5.00 -2.21 14.02
N GLY A 46 3.80 -2.34 14.56
CA GLY A 46 2.93 -1.21 14.91
C GLY A 46 3.57 -0.25 15.91
N LYS A 47 4.19 -0.79 16.97
CA LYS A 47 4.92 0.02 17.96
C LYS A 47 6.07 0.80 17.34
N ARG A 48 6.83 0.19 16.42
CA ARG A 48 7.94 0.84 15.74
C ARG A 48 7.46 1.93 14.77
N ILE A 49 6.39 1.68 14.02
CA ILE A 49 5.77 2.69 13.15
C ILE A 49 5.26 3.85 14.01
N TRP A 50 4.55 3.58 15.11
CA TRP A 50 4.10 4.62 16.05
C TRP A 50 5.25 5.47 16.57
N GLN A 51 6.37 4.84 16.96
CA GLN A 51 7.57 5.55 17.39
C GLN A 51 8.12 6.45 16.30
N ASN A 52 8.22 5.96 15.06
CA ASN A 52 8.80 6.71 13.95
C ASN A 52 7.92 7.87 13.46
N GLU A 53 6.60 7.64 13.36
CA GLU A 53 5.67 8.63 12.79
C GLU A 53 5.14 9.61 13.85
N CYS A 54 4.93 9.14 15.07
CA CYS A 54 4.24 9.89 16.12
C CYS A 54 5.11 10.14 17.37
N GLY A 55 6.40 9.81 17.32
CA GLY A 55 7.30 9.89 18.49
C GLY A 55 6.87 8.99 19.67
N GLY A 56 6.03 7.98 19.41
CA GLY A 56 5.47 7.10 20.44
C GLY A 56 4.50 7.81 21.40
N THR A 57 4.00 8.99 21.06
CA THR A 57 3.12 9.77 21.93
C THR A 57 1.67 9.72 21.46
N ILE A 58 0.73 9.83 22.41
CA ILE A 58 -0.71 9.89 22.10
C ILE A 58 -1.04 11.16 21.33
N SER A 59 -0.42 12.30 21.67
CA SER A 59 -0.61 13.55 20.94
C SER A 59 -0.14 13.48 19.49
N GLY A 60 0.92 12.71 19.22
CA GLY A 60 1.44 12.48 17.89
C GLY A 60 0.50 11.72 16.95
N LEU A 61 -0.47 10.96 17.50
CA LEU A 61 -1.50 10.29 16.71
C LEU A 61 -2.46 11.24 15.99
N THR A 62 -2.40 12.54 16.29
CA THR A 62 -3.23 13.56 15.67
C THR A 62 -2.38 14.77 15.31
N SER A 63 -2.04 14.95 14.06
CA SER A 63 -1.19 16.02 13.58
C SER A 63 -1.79 16.71 12.35
N TRP A 64 -1.37 17.94 12.12
CA TRP A 64 -1.62 18.68 10.89
C TRP A 64 -0.41 19.57 10.63
N ASN A 65 0.41 19.16 9.67
CA ASN A 65 1.69 19.83 9.41
C ASN A 65 1.51 21.20 8.75
N VAL A 66 2.50 22.05 8.89
CA VAL A 66 2.54 23.34 8.20
C VAL A 66 2.64 23.10 6.70
N GLY A 67 1.79 23.80 5.92
CA GLY A 67 1.75 23.67 4.46
C GLY A 67 0.91 22.52 3.94
N GLU A 68 0.33 21.69 4.81
CA GLU A 68 -0.65 20.66 4.41
C GLU A 68 -2.08 21.18 4.52
N ASN A 69 -2.98 20.65 3.67
CA ASN A 69 -4.41 20.93 3.68
C ASN A 69 -5.25 19.75 4.20
N PHE A 70 -4.64 18.89 5.02
CA PHE A 70 -5.26 17.69 5.60
C PHE A 70 -4.72 17.41 6.99
N ALA A 71 -5.50 16.67 7.77
CA ALA A 71 -5.05 16.06 9.02
C ALA A 71 -4.36 14.72 8.74
N SER A 72 -3.31 14.42 9.52
CA SER A 72 -2.58 13.15 9.54
C SER A 72 -2.85 12.44 10.85
N LEU A 73 -3.47 11.24 10.80
CA LEU A 73 -4.05 10.58 11.96
C LEU A 73 -3.55 9.14 12.13
N GLY A 74 -3.49 8.69 13.38
CA GLY A 74 -3.07 7.33 13.71
C GLY A 74 -1.58 7.07 13.49
N ILE A 75 -1.15 5.82 13.70
CA ILE A 75 0.27 5.42 13.64
C ILE A 75 0.86 5.53 12.23
N GLY A 76 0.04 5.47 11.18
CA GLY A 76 0.47 5.56 9.78
C GLY A 76 0.30 6.97 9.18
N HIS A 77 0.00 7.99 9.98
CA HIS A 77 -0.30 9.33 9.49
C HIS A 77 -1.34 9.32 8.36
N PHE A 78 -2.47 8.58 8.58
CA PHE A 78 -3.53 8.43 7.60
C PHE A 78 -4.17 9.77 7.28
N ILE A 79 -4.22 10.10 5.99
CA ILE A 79 -4.65 11.40 5.47
C ILE A 79 -6.18 11.51 5.54
N TRP A 80 -6.66 12.65 6.06
CA TRP A 80 -8.06 13.00 6.12
C TRP A 80 -8.32 14.44 5.68
N TYR A 81 -8.98 14.60 4.53
CA TYR A 81 -9.27 15.91 3.97
C TYR A 81 -10.57 16.50 4.54
N PRO A 82 -10.62 17.84 4.75
CA PRO A 82 -11.85 18.57 4.99
C PRO A 82 -12.84 18.45 3.82
N LYS A 83 -14.11 18.74 4.08
CA LYS A 83 -15.15 18.75 3.06
C LYS A 83 -14.81 19.69 1.92
N GLY A 84 -14.92 19.19 0.69
CA GLY A 84 -14.64 19.97 -0.52
C GLY A 84 -13.16 20.20 -0.81
N GLN A 85 -12.24 19.73 0.06
CA GLN A 85 -10.81 19.80 -0.19
C GLN A 85 -10.29 18.46 -0.69
N ARG A 86 -9.30 18.52 -1.58
CA ARG A 86 -8.55 17.39 -2.11
C ARG A 86 -7.11 17.82 -2.35
N GLY A 87 -6.22 16.85 -2.43
CA GLY A 87 -4.82 17.08 -2.72
C GLY A 87 -4.23 15.94 -3.55
N PRO A 88 -2.93 15.94 -3.78
CA PRO A 88 -2.26 14.95 -4.62
C PRO A 88 -2.13 13.58 -3.95
N PHE A 89 -2.40 13.49 -2.64
CA PHE A 89 -2.25 12.26 -1.87
C PHE A 89 -3.57 11.50 -1.76
N ASP A 90 -3.47 10.17 -1.72
CA ASP A 90 -4.62 9.29 -1.50
C ASP A 90 -5.17 9.45 -0.06
N GLU A 91 -6.47 9.68 0.05
CA GLU A 91 -7.14 9.84 1.33
C GLU A 91 -7.28 8.47 2.01
N SER A 92 -6.48 8.24 3.03
CA SER A 92 -6.34 6.91 3.65
C SER A 92 -7.11 6.74 4.97
N PHE A 93 -7.45 7.80 5.69
CA PHE A 93 -8.17 7.69 6.97
C PHE A 93 -9.57 7.10 6.82
N PRO A 94 -10.41 7.51 5.84
CA PRO A 94 -11.70 6.85 5.62
C PRO A 94 -11.59 5.38 5.25
N LYS A 95 -10.49 4.98 4.60
CA LYS A 95 -10.21 3.56 4.30
C LYS A 95 -9.90 2.79 5.58
N LEU A 96 -9.07 3.38 6.46
CA LEU A 96 -8.81 2.83 7.79
C LEU A 96 -10.10 2.66 8.58
N ILE A 97 -10.98 3.68 8.63
CA ILE A 97 -12.24 3.60 9.40
C ILE A 97 -13.10 2.44 8.91
N ARG A 98 -13.22 2.24 7.60
CA ARG A 98 -13.94 1.08 7.06
C ARG A 98 -13.30 -0.25 7.48
N PHE A 99 -11.97 -0.33 7.40
CA PHE A 99 -11.23 -1.53 7.77
C PHE A 99 -11.43 -1.87 9.25
N VAL A 100 -11.19 -0.94 10.16
CA VAL A 100 -11.30 -1.22 11.60
C VAL A 100 -12.74 -1.51 12.02
N SER A 101 -13.73 -0.87 11.38
CA SER A 101 -15.15 -1.16 11.58
C SER A 101 -15.50 -2.59 11.16
N ALA A 102 -15.01 -3.03 10.00
CA ALA A 102 -15.21 -4.41 9.51
C ALA A 102 -14.55 -5.46 10.42
N HIS A 103 -13.54 -5.07 11.19
CA HIS A 103 -12.85 -5.91 12.16
C HIS A 103 -13.37 -5.73 13.61
N GLY A 104 -14.57 -5.16 13.78
CA GLY A 104 -15.28 -5.11 15.05
C GLY A 104 -14.89 -3.95 15.97
N ALA A 105 -14.11 -2.97 15.52
CA ALA A 105 -13.81 -1.79 16.33
C ALA A 105 -15.05 -0.92 16.55
N LYS A 106 -15.24 -0.48 17.80
CA LYS A 106 -16.32 0.45 18.15
C LYS A 106 -15.93 1.87 17.74
N LEU A 107 -16.62 2.41 16.74
CA LEU A 107 -16.37 3.75 16.24
C LEU A 107 -16.96 4.84 17.17
N PRO A 108 -16.25 5.97 17.36
CA PRO A 108 -16.85 7.20 17.87
C PRO A 108 -18.06 7.64 17.02
N GLN A 109 -19.05 8.26 17.66
CA GLN A 109 -20.31 8.63 16.98
C GLN A 109 -20.09 9.46 15.70
N PHE A 110 -19.15 10.40 15.71
CA PHE A 110 -18.86 11.26 14.55
C PHE A 110 -18.09 10.55 13.41
N LEU A 111 -17.69 9.29 13.59
CA LEU A 111 -17.06 8.43 12.56
C LEU A 111 -18.03 7.35 12.06
N LEU A 112 -19.25 7.28 12.56
CA LEU A 112 -20.24 6.28 12.12
C LEU A 112 -20.65 6.51 10.66
N PRO A 113 -20.99 5.44 9.91
CA PRO A 113 -21.61 5.56 8.58
C PRO A 113 -22.86 6.43 8.64
N GLY A 114 -23.03 7.34 7.67
CA GLY A 114 -24.14 8.29 7.63
C GLY A 114 -23.82 9.66 8.24
N HIS A 115 -22.71 9.81 8.96
CA HIS A 115 -22.12 11.11 9.27
C HIS A 115 -21.18 11.56 8.14
N ASP A 116 -20.87 12.86 8.11
CA ASP A 116 -19.88 13.40 7.15
C ASP A 116 -18.57 12.62 7.27
N THR A 117 -18.15 12.01 6.16
CA THR A 117 -16.88 11.24 6.09
C THR A 117 -15.65 12.13 5.94
N PHE A 118 -15.83 13.45 6.10
CA PHE A 118 -14.78 14.46 5.98
C PHE A 118 -14.21 14.84 7.33
N CYS A 119 -12.96 15.31 7.34
CA CYS A 119 -12.33 15.85 8.52
C CYS A 119 -13.22 16.99 9.10
N PRO A 120 -13.58 16.91 10.39
CA PRO A 120 -14.49 17.89 10.99
C PRO A 120 -13.84 19.25 11.27
N TRP A 121 -12.56 19.39 11.04
CA TRP A 121 -11.81 20.64 11.11
C TRP A 121 -11.44 21.08 9.69
N ASN A 122 -11.78 22.34 9.35
CA ASN A 122 -11.62 22.83 7.97
C ASN A 122 -10.23 23.42 7.70
N SER A 123 -9.43 23.60 8.75
CA SER A 123 -8.08 24.17 8.66
C SER A 123 -7.18 23.68 9.79
N ARG A 124 -5.86 23.85 9.60
CA ARG A 124 -4.88 23.61 10.64
C ARG A 124 -5.14 24.43 11.91
N VAL A 125 -5.62 25.67 11.77
CA VAL A 125 -5.94 26.54 12.90
C VAL A 125 -7.08 25.96 13.73
N GLU A 126 -8.19 25.58 13.09
CA GLU A 126 -9.31 24.93 13.77
C GLU A 126 -8.90 23.61 14.44
N PHE A 127 -8.08 22.82 13.77
CA PHE A 127 -7.56 21.58 14.33
C PHE A 127 -6.73 21.83 15.60
N GLN A 128 -5.87 22.84 15.59
CA GLN A 128 -5.05 23.20 16.76
C GLN A 128 -5.88 23.78 17.89
N GLN A 129 -6.90 24.60 17.60
CA GLN A 129 -7.83 25.10 18.61
C GLN A 129 -8.65 23.98 19.25
N ALA A 130 -8.89 22.89 18.52
CA ALA A 130 -9.65 21.75 19.02
C ALA A 130 -8.81 20.72 19.79
N VAL A 131 -7.51 20.95 20.02
CA VAL A 131 -6.57 19.96 20.58
C VAL A 131 -7.00 19.34 21.90
N ASP A 132 -7.70 20.10 22.75
CA ASP A 132 -8.21 19.66 24.06
C ASP A 132 -9.73 19.42 24.05
N SER A 133 -10.38 19.52 22.89
CA SER A 133 -11.82 19.30 22.78
C SER A 133 -12.23 17.85 23.08
N PRO A 134 -13.45 17.61 23.56
CA PRO A 134 -13.96 16.26 23.78
C PRO A 134 -13.89 15.38 22.52
N LYS A 135 -14.15 15.96 21.33
CA LYS A 135 -14.06 15.25 20.05
C LYS A 135 -12.63 14.80 19.76
N MET A 136 -11.62 15.65 19.96
CA MET A 136 -10.21 15.29 19.77
C MET A 136 -9.76 14.22 20.78
N LYS A 137 -10.19 14.32 22.05
CA LYS A 137 -9.90 13.31 23.06
C LYS A 137 -10.50 11.95 22.69
N GLN A 138 -11.76 11.92 22.21
CA GLN A 138 -12.39 10.70 21.71
C GLN A 138 -11.64 10.11 20.50
N LEU A 139 -11.22 10.97 19.56
CA LEU A 139 -10.44 10.52 18.41
C LEU A 139 -9.12 9.89 18.84
N ARG A 140 -8.36 10.55 19.72
CA ARG A 140 -7.09 10.01 20.23
C ARG A 140 -7.26 8.70 20.96
N GLN A 141 -8.28 8.58 21.82
CA GLN A 141 -8.55 7.33 22.51
C GLN A 141 -8.88 6.21 21.52
N PHE A 142 -9.75 6.47 20.55
CA PHE A 142 -10.05 5.51 19.48
C PHE A 142 -8.80 5.08 18.70
N LEU A 143 -7.90 6.01 18.38
CA LEU A 143 -6.65 5.70 17.70
C LEU A 143 -5.71 4.85 18.57
N VAL A 144 -5.65 5.09 19.87
CA VAL A 144 -4.90 4.24 20.82
C VAL A 144 -5.51 2.84 20.88
N ASP A 145 -6.82 2.73 21.05
CA ASP A 145 -7.53 1.45 21.21
C ASP A 145 -7.46 0.58 19.94
N THR A 146 -7.15 1.17 18.79
CA THR A 146 -7.12 0.48 17.50
C THR A 146 -5.72 0.34 16.89
N ILE A 147 -4.63 0.53 17.64
CA ILE A 147 -3.25 0.44 17.13
C ILE A 147 -2.99 -0.89 16.40
N ASP A 148 -3.44 -2.01 16.98
CA ASP A 148 -3.24 -3.33 16.37
C ASP A 148 -3.99 -3.44 15.03
N LEU A 149 -5.21 -2.92 14.93
CA LEU A 149 -5.98 -2.90 13.68
C LEU A 149 -5.38 -1.92 12.66
N GLN A 150 -4.81 -0.80 13.10
CA GLN A 150 -4.08 0.11 12.21
C GLN A 150 -2.85 -0.57 11.62
N THR A 151 -2.14 -1.37 12.42
CA THR A 151 -1.00 -2.18 11.94
C THR A 151 -1.45 -3.21 10.92
N GLN A 152 -2.53 -3.94 11.19
CA GLN A 152 -3.11 -4.90 10.24
C GLN A 152 -3.54 -4.21 8.94
N PHE A 153 -4.10 -3.01 9.01
CA PHE A 153 -4.44 -2.22 7.83
C PHE A 153 -3.21 -1.85 7.00
N LEU A 154 -2.09 -1.46 7.62
CA LEU A 154 -0.85 -1.18 6.91
C LEU A 154 -0.27 -2.43 6.23
N ILE A 155 -0.35 -3.58 6.89
CA ILE A 155 0.06 -4.87 6.33
C ILE A 155 -0.84 -5.24 5.13
N ALA A 156 -2.15 -5.10 5.27
CA ALA A 156 -3.09 -5.35 4.17
C ALA A 156 -2.81 -4.42 2.97
N ARG A 157 -2.50 -3.14 3.21
CA ARG A 157 -2.09 -2.22 2.14
C ARG A 157 -0.82 -2.68 1.42
N LEU A 158 0.16 -3.23 2.14
CA LEU A 158 1.36 -3.78 1.52
C LEU A 158 1.02 -5.00 0.65
N GLN A 159 0.13 -5.89 1.12
CA GLN A 159 -0.33 -7.03 0.34
C GLN A 159 -1.07 -6.60 -0.94
N ASP A 160 -1.92 -5.58 -0.84
CA ASP A 160 -2.65 -5.01 -1.99
C ASP A 160 -1.72 -4.24 -2.96
N ALA A 161 -0.58 -3.77 -2.49
CA ALA A 161 0.40 -3.06 -3.32
C ALA A 161 1.16 -4.00 -4.27
N LEU A 162 1.47 -5.23 -3.83
CA LEU A 162 2.29 -6.16 -4.60
C LEU A 162 1.72 -6.45 -6.00
N PRO A 163 0.44 -6.82 -6.19
CA PRO A 163 -0.13 -7.04 -7.52
C PRO A 163 -0.03 -5.82 -8.43
N LYS A 164 -0.21 -4.61 -7.88
CA LYS A 164 -0.11 -3.36 -8.65
C LYS A 164 1.33 -3.09 -9.10
N MET A 165 2.30 -3.31 -8.20
CA MET A 165 3.72 -3.22 -8.53
C MET A 165 4.10 -4.24 -9.60
N MET A 166 3.65 -5.49 -9.46
CA MET A 166 3.86 -6.55 -10.44
C MET A 166 3.30 -6.22 -11.82
N ALA A 167 2.16 -5.52 -11.88
CA ALA A 167 1.55 -5.10 -13.14
C ALA A 167 2.38 -4.05 -13.90
N GLN A 168 3.21 -3.27 -13.19
CA GLN A 168 4.04 -2.19 -13.74
C GLN A 168 5.54 -2.51 -13.79
N ALA A 169 5.97 -3.58 -13.12
CA ALA A 169 7.37 -3.97 -13.03
C ALA A 169 7.95 -4.29 -14.41
N SER A 170 9.18 -3.80 -14.66
CA SER A 170 9.97 -4.14 -15.84
C SER A 170 10.47 -5.60 -15.80
N ASP A 171 10.84 -6.08 -14.62
CA ASP A 171 11.17 -7.48 -14.31
C ASP A 171 10.33 -7.96 -13.11
N ARG A 172 9.19 -8.58 -13.43
CA ARG A 172 8.23 -9.09 -12.42
C ARG A 172 8.86 -10.16 -11.54
N GLU A 173 9.64 -11.06 -12.11
CA GLU A 173 10.24 -12.15 -11.35
C GLU A 173 11.27 -11.61 -10.37
N ASN A 174 12.04 -10.60 -10.76
CA ASN A 174 12.96 -9.95 -9.83
C ASN A 174 12.21 -9.27 -8.70
N VAL A 175 11.20 -8.46 -9.00
CA VAL A 175 10.40 -7.74 -7.98
C VAL A 175 9.80 -8.73 -6.99
N GLN A 176 9.20 -9.83 -7.46
CA GLN A 176 8.66 -10.87 -6.57
C GLN A 176 9.74 -11.49 -5.69
N ARG A 177 10.86 -11.93 -6.28
CA ARG A 177 11.97 -12.51 -5.51
C ARG A 177 12.49 -11.56 -4.44
N GLN A 178 12.70 -10.28 -4.77
CA GLN A 178 13.24 -9.31 -3.81
C GLN A 178 12.22 -9.02 -2.70
N PHE A 179 10.93 -8.90 -3.05
CA PHE A 179 9.86 -8.77 -2.07
C PHE A 179 9.88 -9.94 -1.07
N ASP A 180 9.90 -11.18 -1.57
CA ASP A 180 9.88 -12.39 -0.74
C ASP A 180 11.13 -12.49 0.14
N ARG A 181 12.31 -12.13 -0.40
CA ARG A 181 13.57 -12.07 0.35
C ARG A 181 13.49 -11.09 1.52
N VAL A 182 12.96 -9.89 1.29
CA VAL A 182 12.81 -8.90 2.34
C VAL A 182 11.70 -9.31 3.31
N ALA A 183 10.57 -9.81 2.84
CA ALA A 183 9.44 -10.22 3.67
C ALA A 183 9.68 -11.49 4.50
N SER A 184 10.85 -12.14 4.37
CA SER A 184 11.16 -13.44 5.00
C SER A 184 11.18 -13.41 6.54
N ASN A 185 11.15 -12.25 7.16
CA ASN A 185 11.13 -12.07 8.61
C ASN A 185 10.43 -10.77 9.03
N ALA A 186 10.12 -10.64 10.32
CA ALA A 186 9.37 -9.50 10.86
C ALA A 186 10.07 -8.14 10.64
N GLN A 187 11.41 -8.09 10.69
CA GLN A 187 12.18 -6.87 10.45
C GLN A 187 12.03 -6.41 8.98
N GLY A 188 12.07 -7.35 8.04
CA GLY A 188 11.86 -7.06 6.63
C GLY A 188 10.41 -6.68 6.33
N CYS A 189 9.45 -7.35 6.92
CA CYS A 189 8.03 -6.95 6.83
C CYS A 189 7.83 -5.51 7.32
N TYR A 190 8.45 -5.16 8.45
CA TYR A 190 8.46 -3.78 8.95
C TYR A 190 9.04 -2.82 7.90
N ALA A 191 10.19 -3.14 7.31
CA ALA A 191 10.86 -2.27 6.33
C ALA A 191 9.98 -2.02 5.09
N LEU A 192 9.31 -3.06 4.57
CA LEU A 192 8.39 -2.95 3.44
C LEU A 192 7.17 -2.09 3.79
N VAL A 193 6.52 -2.37 4.92
CA VAL A 193 5.35 -1.61 5.39
C VAL A 193 5.70 -0.15 5.63
N ASP A 194 6.82 0.11 6.33
CA ASP A 194 7.29 1.46 6.63
C ASP A 194 7.63 2.23 5.35
N TYR A 195 8.29 1.59 4.38
CA TYR A 195 8.66 2.25 3.13
C TYR A 195 7.44 2.61 2.27
N VAL A 196 6.45 1.72 2.14
CA VAL A 196 5.19 2.02 1.45
C VAL A 196 4.45 3.18 2.13
N ASN A 197 4.38 3.16 3.46
CA ASN A 197 3.75 4.26 4.21
C ASN A 197 4.49 5.59 4.04
N PHE A 198 5.81 5.53 3.96
CA PHE A 198 6.70 6.69 3.88
C PHE A 198 6.81 7.29 2.47
N LYS A 199 6.87 6.45 1.42
CA LYS A 199 7.19 6.88 0.04
C LYS A 199 6.22 6.41 -1.02
N GLY A 200 5.26 5.55 -0.66
CA GLY A 200 4.28 5.01 -1.58
C GLY A 200 4.71 3.72 -2.27
N GLU A 201 3.82 3.23 -3.11
CA GLU A 201 4.00 2.00 -3.87
C GLU A 201 4.96 2.18 -5.07
N GLY A 202 5.07 3.41 -5.62
CA GLY A 202 5.82 3.71 -6.83
C GLY A 202 5.05 3.42 -8.13
N THR A 203 3.73 3.25 -8.03
CA THR A 203 2.85 2.91 -9.14
C THR A 203 2.09 4.11 -9.70
N LEU A 204 1.96 5.20 -8.95
CA LEU A 204 1.22 6.38 -9.37
C LEU A 204 2.08 7.35 -10.19
N PRO A 205 1.49 8.04 -11.19
CA PRO A 205 2.20 9.11 -11.92
C PRO A 205 2.71 10.24 -11.01
N THR A 206 2.02 10.50 -9.90
CA THR A 206 2.39 11.50 -8.89
C THR A 206 3.59 11.10 -8.03
N GLU A 207 4.02 9.83 -8.10
CA GLU A 207 5.20 9.29 -7.41
C GLU A 207 6.44 9.28 -8.31
N ARG A 208 6.54 10.24 -9.26
CA ARG A 208 7.62 10.31 -10.26
C ARG A 208 8.06 11.75 -10.50
N TYR A 209 9.37 11.92 -10.73
CA TYR A 209 9.95 13.12 -11.33
C TYR A 209 10.70 12.71 -12.59
N HIS A 210 10.47 13.41 -13.69
CA HIS A 210 11.11 13.10 -14.98
C HIS A 210 10.96 11.61 -15.39
N GLY A 211 9.82 10.99 -15.07
CA GLY A 211 9.58 9.56 -15.33
C GLY A 211 10.17 8.60 -14.29
N GLU A 212 11.07 9.06 -13.42
CA GLU A 212 11.74 8.26 -12.38
C GLU A 212 10.91 8.21 -11.10
N GLY A 213 10.45 7.03 -10.73
CA GLY A 213 9.69 6.80 -9.50
C GLY A 213 10.59 6.65 -8.26
N TRP A 214 9.96 6.72 -7.09
CA TRP A 214 10.68 6.61 -5.81
C TRP A 214 9.98 5.72 -4.78
N GLY A 215 8.93 5.01 -5.15
CA GLY A 215 8.21 4.11 -4.26
C GLY A 215 8.86 2.75 -4.11
N LEU A 216 8.16 1.83 -3.44
CA LEU A 216 8.65 0.50 -3.14
C LEU A 216 9.03 -0.29 -4.41
N LEU A 217 8.25 -0.17 -5.48
CA LEU A 217 8.53 -0.82 -6.77
C LEU A 217 9.98 -0.52 -7.22
N GLN A 218 10.37 0.76 -7.25
CA GLN A 218 11.70 1.17 -7.72
C GLN A 218 12.82 0.70 -6.80
N VAL A 219 12.54 0.56 -5.51
CA VAL A 219 13.51 -0.03 -4.57
C VAL A 219 13.74 -1.50 -4.89
N LEU A 220 12.67 -2.28 -5.08
CA LEU A 220 12.77 -3.71 -5.39
C LEU A 220 13.39 -3.96 -6.77
N GLU A 221 13.06 -3.14 -7.79
CA GLU A 221 13.67 -3.21 -9.13
C GLU A 221 15.19 -2.95 -9.10
N ASN A 222 15.66 -2.12 -8.16
CA ASN A 222 17.08 -1.80 -8.01
C ASN A 222 17.86 -2.82 -7.16
N MET A 223 17.22 -3.88 -6.66
CA MET A 223 17.83 -4.99 -5.93
C MET A 223 18.13 -6.16 -6.89
N HIS A 224 19.27 -6.82 -6.67
CA HIS A 224 19.76 -7.92 -7.54
C HIS A 224 20.12 -9.20 -6.78
N GLY A 225 20.05 -9.20 -5.46
CA GLY A 225 20.35 -10.37 -4.62
C GLY A 225 21.81 -10.50 -4.22
N ALA A 226 22.59 -9.41 -4.29
CA ALA A 226 24.04 -9.44 -4.08
C ALA A 226 24.48 -9.38 -2.60
N GLN A 227 23.58 -8.96 -1.69
CA GLN A 227 23.87 -8.77 -0.26
C GLN A 227 22.78 -9.43 0.60
N SER A 228 22.85 -9.27 1.93
CA SER A 228 21.71 -9.61 2.78
C SER A 228 20.48 -8.80 2.35
N ALA A 229 19.29 -9.38 2.49
CA ALA A 229 18.05 -8.77 1.98
C ALA A 229 17.84 -7.35 2.52
N LEU A 230 18.05 -7.13 3.82
CA LEU A 230 17.83 -5.83 4.45
C LEU A 230 18.93 -4.81 4.16
N ASP A 231 20.19 -5.23 4.07
CA ASP A 231 21.29 -4.33 3.68
C ASP A 231 21.11 -3.85 2.24
N GLU A 232 20.74 -4.76 1.35
CA GLU A 232 20.48 -4.43 -0.05
C GLU A 232 19.27 -3.55 -0.21
N PHE A 233 18.17 -3.84 0.53
CA PHE A 233 16.97 -3.02 0.56
C PHE A 233 17.28 -1.58 1.02
N ALA A 234 18.02 -1.43 2.12
CA ALA A 234 18.42 -0.11 2.63
C ALA A 234 19.32 0.64 1.63
N ALA A 235 20.28 -0.05 1.02
CA ALA A 235 21.17 0.55 0.01
C ALA A 235 20.39 0.99 -1.24
N SER A 236 19.49 0.15 -1.73
CA SER A 236 18.60 0.43 -2.85
C SER A 236 17.68 1.60 -2.55
N ALA A 237 17.03 1.63 -1.38
CA ALA A 237 16.18 2.73 -0.94
C ALA A 237 16.95 4.05 -0.90
N LYS A 238 18.18 4.06 -0.38
CA LYS A 238 19.04 5.27 -0.39
C LYS A 238 19.36 5.74 -1.80
N THR A 239 19.63 4.84 -2.73
CA THR A 239 19.85 5.18 -4.13
C THR A 239 18.62 5.84 -4.75
N VAL A 240 17.46 5.24 -4.58
CA VAL A 240 16.17 5.75 -5.08
C VAL A 240 15.84 7.14 -4.49
N LEU A 241 16.06 7.33 -3.19
CA LEU A 241 15.79 8.61 -2.52
C LEU A 241 16.76 9.74 -2.96
N ARG A 242 18.04 9.42 -3.19
CA ARG A 242 18.99 10.39 -3.78
C ARG A 242 18.58 10.78 -5.20
N ARG A 243 18.18 9.82 -6.03
CA ARG A 243 17.66 10.07 -7.38
C ARG A 243 16.41 10.94 -7.35
N ARG A 244 15.48 10.68 -6.43
CA ARG A 244 14.32 11.55 -6.22
C ARG A 244 14.72 13.00 -5.97
N VAL A 245 15.64 13.24 -5.04
CA VAL A 245 16.11 14.61 -4.72
C VAL A 245 16.79 15.26 -5.91
N ALA A 246 17.63 14.50 -6.63
CA ALA A 246 18.31 15.02 -7.84
C ALA A 246 17.33 15.44 -8.94
N ASN A 247 16.21 14.75 -9.05
CA ASN A 247 15.18 15.01 -10.05
C ASN A 247 14.05 15.93 -9.56
N SER A 248 14.04 16.30 -8.27
CA SER A 248 12.96 17.11 -7.70
C SER A 248 13.00 18.55 -8.23
N PRO A 249 11.84 19.18 -8.49
CA PRO A 249 11.78 20.59 -8.82
C PRO A 249 12.46 21.44 -7.72
N PRO A 250 13.31 22.42 -8.08
CA PRO A 250 14.09 23.22 -7.12
C PRO A 250 13.22 23.90 -6.04
N GLU A 251 12.02 24.33 -6.40
CA GLU A 251 11.07 25.01 -5.50
C GLU A 251 10.56 24.10 -4.36
N ARG A 252 10.66 22.80 -4.51
CA ARG A 252 10.31 21.84 -3.44
C ARG A 252 11.38 21.75 -2.36
N GLY A 253 12.63 22.06 -2.68
CA GLY A 253 13.74 22.07 -1.73
C GLY A 253 13.93 20.74 -1.01
N GLU A 254 13.71 19.60 -1.68
CA GLU A 254 13.69 18.25 -1.05
C GLU A 254 15.06 17.86 -0.46
N ALA A 255 16.15 18.48 -0.88
CA ALA A 255 17.48 18.22 -0.33
C ALA A 255 17.56 18.39 1.20
N ARG A 256 16.77 19.29 1.78
CA ARG A 256 16.69 19.52 3.24
C ARG A 256 16.19 18.30 4.03
N TRP A 257 15.44 17.40 3.39
CA TRP A 257 14.87 16.21 4.04
C TRP A 257 15.73 14.95 3.82
N LEU A 258 16.67 14.98 2.88
CA LEU A 258 17.41 13.81 2.44
C LEU A 258 18.14 13.12 3.61
N SER A 259 18.81 13.87 4.47
CA SER A 259 19.54 13.29 5.61
C SER A 259 18.63 12.50 6.55
N GLY A 260 17.45 13.05 6.86
CA GLY A 260 16.45 12.34 7.67
C GLY A 260 15.90 11.09 6.97
N TRP A 261 15.66 11.17 5.65
CA TRP A 261 15.20 10.01 4.88
C TRP A 261 16.26 8.89 4.86
N LEU A 262 17.53 9.24 4.67
CA LEU A 262 18.62 8.25 4.68
C LEU A 262 18.79 7.61 6.05
N ALA A 263 18.72 8.40 7.14
CA ALA A 263 18.79 7.89 8.50
C ALA A 263 17.65 6.89 8.81
N ARG A 264 16.41 7.17 8.31
CA ARG A 264 15.27 6.26 8.45
C ARG A 264 15.54 4.92 7.79
N VAL A 265 15.97 4.92 6.53
CA VAL A 265 16.20 3.67 5.80
C VAL A 265 17.43 2.90 6.29
N ASP A 266 18.44 3.58 6.87
CA ASP A 266 19.55 2.92 7.59
C ASP A 266 19.08 2.12 8.80
N GLY A 267 17.93 2.49 9.37
CA GLY A 267 17.28 1.76 10.46
C GLY A 267 16.68 0.42 10.05
N TYR A 268 16.49 0.14 8.76
CA TYR A 268 15.90 -1.13 8.30
C TYR A 268 16.85 -2.32 8.45
N ALA A 269 18.14 -2.09 8.35
CA ALA A 269 19.17 -3.12 8.47
C ALA A 269 19.68 -3.34 9.92
N LYS A 270 19.05 -2.65 10.90
CA LYS A 270 19.42 -2.71 12.35
C LYS A 270 18.31 -3.47 13.15
#